data_ae4e0157554fa251567bc92b4b38bdc4
#
_entry.id   ae4e0157554fa251567bc92b4b38bdc4
#
_cell.length_a   1.000
_cell.length_b   1.000
_cell.length_c   1.000
_cell.angle_alpha   90.00
_cell.angle_beta   90.00
_cell.angle_gamma   90.00
#
_symmetry.space_group_name_H-M   'P 1'
#
loop_
_entity.id
_entity.type
_entity.pdbx_description
1 polymer ?
#
loop_
_entity_poly.entity_id
_entity_poly.type
_entity_poly.pdbx_seq_one_letter_code
_entity_poly.pdbx_strand_id
1 'polypeptide(L)'
;MPQTADTNRRVVLSERPNGLPDAKTLQLEHGEVPTPGAGQVLLRTRYLSLDPYMRGRMNDAKSYAEPVKLGEVMTGQVVAEVLQSNCEGYALGDHVLAGSGWQDYALSDGTDLRNLGQTPQNPSWYLGILGMPAYTAYAGLLEIGAPQPGETVVVAAASGPVGATVGQIAKIKGCRVVGIAGGPEKCAHVVENLGFDACLNHKSETFAADLKAACPQGVDIYFENVGGKVLYAVLPLLNAFARMPVCGVVSWYNLSGLPDGPDFGPAIMGTILRMKVKVQGFIIYDSFPPSLFKDFIRDMTGWLKSGEVKYKEQLIDGL
;
A
#
# COMPACT_ATOMS: atom_id res chain seq x y z
N MET A 1 26.28 22.32 17.29
CA MET A 1 26.04 21.02 17.93
C MET A 1 24.57 20.68 17.68
N PRO A 2 24.20 19.59 17.05
CA PRO A 2 22.80 19.20 16.97
C PRO A 2 22.36 18.84 18.40
N GLN A 3 21.32 19.49 18.92
CA GLN A 3 20.64 19.03 20.11
C GLN A 3 20.14 17.61 19.85
N THR A 4 20.75 16.64 20.48
CA THR A 4 20.22 15.31 20.59
C THR A 4 18.89 15.44 21.31
N ALA A 5 17.81 14.99 20.70
CA ALA A 5 16.60 14.71 21.43
C ALA A 5 17.00 13.65 22.47
N ASP A 6 17.01 14.02 23.75
CA ASP A 6 17.46 13.14 24.84
C ASP A 6 16.50 11.95 25.09
N THR A 7 15.45 11.80 24.27
CA THR A 7 14.41 10.77 24.42
C THR A 7 14.01 10.17 23.09
N ASN A 8 13.80 8.85 23.07
CA ASN A 8 13.21 8.12 21.96
C ASN A 8 11.68 8.09 22.12
N ARG A 9 10.95 8.79 21.26
CA ARG A 9 9.48 8.65 21.18
C ARG A 9 9.16 7.36 20.47
N ARG A 10 8.17 6.61 21.00
CA ARG A 10 7.72 5.34 20.44
C ARG A 10 6.21 5.27 20.52
N VAL A 11 5.56 4.86 19.44
CA VAL A 11 4.12 4.57 19.47
C VAL A 11 3.96 3.06 19.61
N VAL A 12 3.38 2.64 20.72
CA VAL A 12 3.18 1.23 21.05
C VAL A 12 1.72 0.81 20.93
N LEU A 13 1.50 -0.47 20.60
CA LEU A 13 0.16 -1.05 20.63
C LEU A 13 -0.23 -1.34 22.06
N SER A 14 -1.12 -0.53 22.65
CA SER A 14 -1.54 -0.63 24.03
C SER A 14 -2.71 -1.59 24.22
N GLU A 15 -3.69 -1.52 23.33
CA GLU A 15 -4.88 -2.40 23.35
C GLU A 15 -5.19 -2.91 21.95
N ARG A 16 -5.80 -4.09 21.85
CA ARG A 16 -6.33 -4.62 20.59
C ARG A 16 -7.62 -3.87 20.22
N PRO A 17 -7.70 -3.21 19.04
CA PRO A 17 -8.89 -2.48 18.66
C PRO A 17 -10.05 -3.44 18.34
N ASN A 18 -11.22 -3.16 18.91
CA ASN A 18 -12.48 -3.76 18.48
C ASN A 18 -13.20 -2.77 17.57
N GLY A 19 -13.10 -2.96 16.26
CA GLY A 19 -13.55 -1.98 15.28
C GLY A 19 -12.45 -0.96 14.90
N LEU A 20 -12.81 0.31 14.82
CA LEU A 20 -11.86 1.40 14.51
C LEU A 20 -10.87 1.60 15.67
N PRO A 21 -9.56 1.68 15.41
CA PRO A 21 -8.58 2.08 16.42
C PRO A 21 -8.92 3.45 17.04
N ASP A 22 -8.74 3.58 18.33
CA ASP A 22 -8.97 4.79 19.10
C ASP A 22 -7.71 5.22 19.89
N ALA A 23 -7.84 6.24 20.72
CA ALA A 23 -6.74 6.77 21.52
C ALA A 23 -6.20 5.77 22.58
N LYS A 24 -6.93 4.68 22.88
CA LYS A 24 -6.45 3.62 23.79
C LYS A 24 -5.65 2.56 23.06
N THR A 25 -5.89 2.41 21.76
CA THR A 25 -5.23 1.42 20.90
C THR A 25 -3.74 1.69 20.78
N LEU A 26 -3.37 2.95 20.61
CA LEU A 26 -1.98 3.39 20.39
C LEU A 26 -1.61 4.42 21.46
N GLN A 27 -0.46 4.21 22.09
CA GLN A 27 0.08 5.13 23.10
C GLN A 27 1.46 5.61 22.71
N LEU A 28 1.71 6.91 22.93
CA LEU A 28 3.05 7.51 22.79
C LEU A 28 3.82 7.31 24.09
N GLU A 29 4.95 6.63 23.99
CA GLU A 29 5.91 6.45 25.08
C GLU A 29 7.19 7.21 24.83
N HIS A 30 7.90 7.53 25.92
CA HIS A 30 9.22 8.15 25.90
C HIS A 30 10.22 7.22 26.58
N GLY A 31 11.29 6.87 25.90
CA GLY A 31 12.37 6.03 26.40
C GLY A 31 13.74 6.66 26.16
N GLU A 32 14.78 5.97 26.57
CA GLU A 32 16.15 6.36 26.26
C GLU A 32 16.49 6.04 24.80
N VAL A 33 17.38 6.85 24.22
CA VAL A 33 17.97 6.53 22.92
C VAL A 33 18.91 5.34 23.11
N PRO A 34 18.70 4.20 22.41
CA PRO A 34 19.50 3.01 22.61
C PRO A 34 20.93 3.20 22.08
N THR A 35 21.87 2.47 22.68
CA THR A 35 23.27 2.46 22.23
C THR A 35 23.57 1.17 21.47
N PRO A 36 24.17 1.23 20.26
CA PRO A 36 24.43 0.03 19.47
C PRO A 36 25.59 -0.79 20.06
N GLY A 37 25.35 -2.09 20.24
CA GLY A 37 26.38 -3.09 20.58
C GLY A 37 27.19 -3.51 19.35
N ALA A 38 28.05 -4.51 19.53
CA ALA A 38 28.81 -5.09 18.43
C ALA A 38 27.87 -5.67 17.34
N GLY A 39 28.15 -5.37 16.07
CA GLY A 39 27.34 -5.81 14.93
C GLY A 39 26.02 -5.05 14.77
N GLN A 40 25.80 -3.95 15.48
CA GLN A 40 24.57 -3.17 15.40
C GLN A 40 24.82 -1.74 14.88
N VAL A 41 23.74 -1.17 14.33
CA VAL A 41 23.65 0.25 13.95
C VAL A 41 22.56 0.93 14.76
N LEU A 42 22.78 2.22 15.10
CA LEU A 42 21.74 3.11 15.60
C LEU A 42 21.13 3.87 14.42
N LEU A 43 19.83 3.74 14.27
CA LEU A 43 19.02 4.37 13.24
C LEU A 43 18.21 5.53 13.83
N ARG A 44 18.11 6.64 13.08
CA ARG A 44 17.15 7.71 13.34
C ARG A 44 16.13 7.76 12.21
N THR A 45 14.86 7.58 12.53
CA THR A 45 13.75 7.68 11.58
C THR A 45 13.70 9.07 10.96
N ARG A 46 13.65 9.14 9.63
CA ARG A 46 13.48 10.38 8.86
C ARG A 46 12.10 10.44 8.21
N TYR A 47 11.60 9.30 7.73
CA TYR A 47 10.27 9.14 7.16
C TYR A 47 9.68 7.83 7.62
N LEU A 48 8.39 7.85 7.94
CA LEU A 48 7.59 6.68 8.30
C LEU A 48 6.41 6.59 7.33
N SER A 49 6.17 5.43 6.75
CA SER A 49 4.96 5.16 5.97
C SER A 49 3.80 4.76 6.86
N LEU A 50 2.59 5.24 6.56
CA LEU A 50 1.34 4.78 7.16
C LEU A 50 0.56 3.97 6.13
N ASP A 51 0.52 2.65 6.32
CA ASP A 51 -0.04 1.71 5.37
C ASP A 51 -1.23 0.94 5.95
N PRO A 52 -2.27 0.62 5.15
CA PRO A 52 -3.47 -0.07 5.62
C PRO A 52 -3.21 -1.44 6.27
N TYR A 53 -2.15 -2.16 5.88
CA TYR A 53 -1.82 -3.47 6.44
C TYR A 53 -1.55 -3.41 7.95
N MET A 54 -1.09 -2.27 8.46
CA MET A 54 -0.79 -2.04 9.87
C MET A 54 -2.02 -2.28 10.75
N ARG A 55 -3.24 -2.00 10.23
CA ARG A 55 -4.47 -2.31 10.95
C ARG A 55 -4.64 -3.80 11.21
N GLY A 56 -4.31 -4.65 10.23
CA GLY A 56 -4.34 -6.10 10.39
C GLY A 56 -3.32 -6.61 11.43
N ARG A 57 -2.18 -5.92 11.56
CA ARG A 57 -1.13 -6.26 12.54
C ARG A 57 -1.53 -5.97 14.00
N MET A 58 -2.59 -5.20 14.22
CA MET A 58 -3.16 -4.94 15.55
C MET A 58 -4.07 -6.09 16.03
N ASN A 59 -4.50 -6.99 15.14
CA ASN A 59 -5.38 -8.11 15.50
C ASN A 59 -4.55 -9.33 15.95
N ASP A 60 -5.06 -10.05 16.95
CA ASP A 60 -4.50 -11.34 17.37
C ASP A 60 -5.21 -12.48 16.63
N ALA A 61 -4.89 -12.63 15.36
CA ALA A 61 -5.50 -13.61 14.47
C ALA A 61 -4.46 -14.18 13.51
N LYS A 62 -4.68 -15.42 13.05
CA LYS A 62 -3.84 -16.04 12.02
C LYS A 62 -3.84 -15.18 10.76
N SER A 63 -2.66 -14.79 10.31
CA SER A 63 -2.44 -13.95 9.14
C SER A 63 -1.15 -14.37 8.42
N TYR A 64 -0.80 -13.67 7.36
CA TYR A 64 0.46 -13.85 6.62
C TYR A 64 1.69 -13.37 7.43
N ALA A 65 1.49 -12.66 8.52
CA ALA A 65 2.57 -12.17 9.37
C ALA A 65 2.11 -12.10 10.83
N GLU A 66 3.08 -12.22 11.76
CA GLU A 66 2.83 -12.21 13.20
C GLU A 66 2.21 -10.86 13.64
N PRO A 67 1.23 -10.88 14.56
CA PRO A 67 0.66 -9.66 15.14
C PRO A 67 1.70 -8.89 15.96
N VAL A 68 1.53 -7.58 16.04
CA VAL A 68 2.26 -6.78 17.03
C VAL A 68 1.78 -7.17 18.42
N LYS A 69 2.71 -7.41 19.37
CA LYS A 69 2.36 -7.73 20.74
C LYS A 69 1.98 -6.45 21.50
N LEU A 70 1.14 -6.61 22.52
CA LEU A 70 0.81 -5.48 23.40
C LEU A 70 2.08 -4.96 24.10
N GLY A 71 2.22 -3.63 24.14
CA GLY A 71 3.41 -2.95 24.64
C GLY A 71 4.59 -2.87 23.67
N GLU A 72 4.54 -3.52 22.51
CA GLU A 72 5.58 -3.39 21.48
C GLU A 72 5.31 -2.21 20.56
N VAL A 73 6.40 -1.68 19.97
CA VAL A 73 6.33 -0.60 18.98
C VAL A 73 5.50 -1.03 17.78
N MET A 74 4.60 -0.18 17.34
CA MET A 74 3.78 -0.42 16.16
C MET A 74 4.66 -0.58 14.93
N THR A 75 4.42 -1.64 14.15
CA THR A 75 5.20 -1.94 12.95
C THR A 75 5.03 -0.89 11.85
N GLY A 76 6.07 -0.68 11.06
CA GLY A 76 6.04 0.20 9.89
C GLY A 76 7.38 0.23 9.17
N GLN A 77 7.34 0.46 7.87
CA GLN A 77 8.55 0.75 7.11
C GLN A 77 8.95 2.21 7.26
N VAL A 78 10.24 2.44 7.40
CA VAL A 78 10.83 3.76 7.54
C VAL A 78 12.01 3.94 6.58
N VAL A 79 12.29 5.19 6.22
CA VAL A 79 13.62 5.59 5.79
C VAL A 79 14.30 6.20 7.01
N ALA A 80 15.43 5.65 7.40
CA ALA A 80 16.20 6.08 8.55
C ALA A 80 17.63 6.44 8.15
N GLU A 81 18.28 7.28 8.97
CA GLU A 81 19.69 7.63 8.86
C GLU A 81 20.49 6.86 9.91
N VAL A 82 21.64 6.32 9.51
CA VAL A 82 22.60 5.68 10.42
C VAL A 82 23.35 6.75 11.20
N LEU A 83 23.11 6.81 12.52
CA LEU A 83 23.80 7.74 13.42
C LEU A 83 25.05 7.17 14.06
N GLN A 84 25.09 5.86 14.28
CA GLN A 84 26.26 5.12 14.77
C GLN A 84 26.26 3.74 14.14
N SER A 85 27.45 3.21 13.85
CA SER A 85 27.58 1.88 13.26
C SER A 85 28.72 1.09 13.90
N ASN A 86 28.39 -0.08 14.40
CA ASN A 86 29.31 -1.15 14.75
C ASN A 86 29.06 -2.39 13.85
N CYS A 87 28.39 -2.20 12.69
CA CYS A 87 28.01 -3.22 11.72
C CYS A 87 28.72 -2.96 10.39
N GLU A 88 29.36 -3.97 9.83
CA GLU A 88 30.00 -3.89 8.51
C GLU A 88 28.94 -3.62 7.42
N GLY A 89 29.29 -2.80 6.42
CA GLY A 89 28.41 -2.46 5.28
C GLY A 89 27.52 -1.23 5.50
N TYR A 90 27.53 -0.62 6.70
CA TYR A 90 26.78 0.59 7.01
C TYR A 90 27.68 1.64 7.65
N ALA A 91 27.68 2.85 7.09
CA ALA A 91 28.47 3.98 7.55
C ALA A 91 27.58 5.07 8.17
N LEU A 92 28.20 5.91 9.01
CA LEU A 92 27.57 7.12 9.53
C LEU A 92 27.03 7.98 8.37
N GLY A 93 25.78 8.40 8.45
CA GLY A 93 25.10 9.21 7.44
C GLY A 93 24.47 8.42 6.29
N ASP A 94 24.64 7.10 6.23
CA ASP A 94 23.89 6.27 5.28
C ASP A 94 22.39 6.35 5.58
N HIS A 95 21.60 6.47 4.52
CA HIS A 95 20.17 6.29 4.61
C HIS A 95 19.83 4.84 4.31
N VAL A 96 18.91 4.27 5.07
CA VAL A 96 18.47 2.88 4.94
C VAL A 96 16.96 2.77 4.93
N LEU A 97 16.43 1.83 4.17
CA LEU A 97 15.06 1.36 4.33
C LEU A 97 15.07 0.28 5.41
N ALA A 98 14.21 0.42 6.42
CA ALA A 98 14.15 -0.45 7.59
C ALA A 98 12.72 -0.74 8.02
N GLY A 99 12.51 -1.83 8.75
CA GLY A 99 11.23 -2.20 9.37
C GLY A 99 11.12 -1.77 10.84
N SER A 100 11.81 -0.70 11.25
CA SER A 100 11.96 -0.31 12.66
C SER A 100 10.70 0.24 13.33
N GLY A 101 9.62 0.44 12.59
CA GLY A 101 8.33 0.81 13.18
C GLY A 101 8.20 2.27 13.59
N TRP A 102 7.18 2.57 14.39
CA TRP A 102 6.79 3.93 14.75
C TRP A 102 7.60 4.44 15.94
N GLN A 103 8.83 4.83 15.69
CA GLN A 103 9.74 5.38 16.70
C GLN A 103 10.81 6.28 16.09
N ASP A 104 11.36 7.19 16.92
CA ASP A 104 12.41 8.11 16.48
C ASP A 104 13.76 7.39 16.27
N TYR A 105 14.10 6.45 17.14
CA TYR A 105 15.38 5.73 17.11
C TYR A 105 15.18 4.24 17.28
N ALA A 106 15.97 3.46 16.57
CA ALA A 106 15.97 1.99 16.65
C ALA A 106 17.38 1.42 16.49
N LEU A 107 17.56 0.19 16.98
CA LEU A 107 18.73 -0.63 16.66
C LEU A 107 18.37 -1.62 15.57
N SER A 108 19.36 -1.93 14.72
CA SER A 108 19.31 -3.05 13.76
C SER A 108 20.66 -3.75 13.72
N ASP A 109 20.65 -5.05 13.44
CA ASP A 109 21.85 -5.85 13.16
C ASP A 109 22.26 -5.83 11.67
N GLY A 110 21.57 -5.01 10.87
CA GLY A 110 21.85 -4.83 9.45
C GLY A 110 21.18 -5.85 8.52
N THR A 111 20.63 -6.96 9.03
CA THR A 111 20.09 -8.05 8.20
C THR A 111 18.80 -7.68 7.49
N ASP A 112 18.01 -6.76 8.05
CA ASP A 112 16.74 -6.28 7.53
C ASP A 112 16.86 -4.91 6.81
N LEU A 113 18.07 -4.39 6.63
CA LEU A 113 18.30 -3.07 6.07
C LEU A 113 18.61 -3.13 4.57
N ARG A 114 18.05 -2.17 3.84
CA ARG A 114 18.45 -1.87 2.47
C ARG A 114 19.14 -0.51 2.44
N ASN A 115 20.45 -0.51 2.13
CA ASN A 115 21.22 0.73 2.00
C ASN A 115 20.78 1.53 0.77
N LEU A 116 20.47 2.81 0.95
CA LEU A 116 20.05 3.78 -0.06
C LEU A 116 21.16 4.78 -0.41
N GLY A 117 22.31 4.69 0.27
CA GLY A 117 23.42 5.64 0.17
C GLY A 117 23.25 6.86 1.07
N GLN A 118 24.25 7.74 1.06
CA GLN A 118 24.29 8.92 1.96
C GLN A 118 23.37 10.06 1.50
N THR A 119 23.14 10.19 0.20
CA THR A 119 22.34 11.29 -0.37
C THR A 119 21.31 10.76 -1.40
N PRO A 120 20.35 9.92 -0.97
CA PRO A 120 19.33 9.43 -1.90
C PRO A 120 18.46 10.58 -2.38
N GLN A 121 18.19 10.62 -3.69
CA GLN A 121 17.19 11.55 -4.22
C GLN A 121 15.80 11.12 -3.73
N ASN A 122 15.01 12.09 -3.19
CA ASN A 122 13.66 11.85 -2.72
C ASN A 122 13.56 10.60 -1.81
N PRO A 123 14.16 10.58 -0.62
CA PRO A 123 14.22 9.39 0.23
C PRO A 123 12.85 8.83 0.61
N SER A 124 11.82 9.67 0.77
CA SER A 124 10.44 9.26 1.02
C SER A 124 9.84 8.37 -0.10
N TRP A 125 10.33 8.52 -1.34
CA TRP A 125 9.85 7.71 -2.48
C TRP A 125 10.08 6.21 -2.30
N TYR A 126 11.08 5.82 -1.50
CA TYR A 126 11.33 4.40 -1.20
C TYR A 126 10.28 3.77 -0.28
N LEU A 127 9.41 4.59 0.31
CA LEU A 127 8.22 4.14 1.06
C LEU A 127 6.94 4.13 0.21
N GLY A 128 6.99 4.69 -1.00
CA GLY A 128 5.83 4.86 -1.88
C GLY A 128 6.09 4.35 -3.29
N ILE A 129 6.44 5.28 -4.20
CA ILE A 129 6.54 5.01 -5.65
C ILE A 129 7.75 4.12 -6.04
N LEU A 130 8.81 4.08 -5.25
CA LEU A 130 9.96 3.17 -5.39
C LEU A 130 9.98 2.09 -4.30
N GLY A 131 8.88 1.94 -3.56
CA GLY A 131 8.74 1.04 -2.44
C GLY A 131 7.60 0.04 -2.58
N MET A 132 7.18 -0.49 -1.42
CA MET A 132 6.20 -1.57 -1.33
C MET A 132 4.87 -1.26 -2.03
N PRO A 133 4.25 -0.07 -1.88
CA PRO A 133 2.95 0.20 -2.51
C PRO A 133 2.98 0.14 -4.04
N ALA A 134 3.98 0.76 -4.66
CA ALA A 134 4.10 0.73 -6.12
C ALA A 134 4.57 -0.63 -6.65
N TYR A 135 5.42 -1.34 -5.92
CA TYR A 135 5.77 -2.72 -6.26
C TYR A 135 4.55 -3.65 -6.18
N THR A 136 3.67 -3.45 -5.19
CA THR A 136 2.39 -4.16 -5.07
C THR A 136 1.51 -3.91 -6.30
N ALA A 137 1.41 -2.66 -6.75
CA ALA A 137 0.67 -2.29 -7.95
C ALA A 137 1.25 -2.95 -9.21
N TYR A 138 2.57 -2.87 -9.37
CA TYR A 138 3.31 -3.43 -10.51
C TYR A 138 3.11 -4.94 -10.62
N ALA A 139 3.42 -5.66 -9.56
CA ALA A 139 3.34 -7.12 -9.53
C ALA A 139 1.90 -7.62 -9.66
N GLY A 140 0.96 -7.08 -8.88
CA GLY A 140 -0.45 -7.49 -8.92
C GLY A 140 -1.10 -7.23 -10.29
N LEU A 141 -0.79 -6.09 -10.93
CA LEU A 141 -1.35 -5.79 -12.24
C LEU A 141 -0.70 -6.63 -13.34
N LEU A 142 0.64 -6.70 -13.38
CA LEU A 142 1.33 -7.33 -14.52
C LEU A 142 1.33 -8.85 -14.46
N GLU A 143 1.47 -9.45 -13.26
CA GLU A 143 1.56 -10.91 -13.11
C GLU A 143 0.18 -11.58 -12.97
N ILE A 144 -0.77 -10.92 -12.29
CA ILE A 144 -2.10 -11.49 -12.06
C ILE A 144 -3.12 -10.91 -13.04
N GLY A 145 -3.14 -9.58 -13.16
CA GLY A 145 -4.01 -8.86 -14.09
C GLY A 145 -3.65 -9.12 -15.55
N ALA A 146 -2.37 -9.17 -15.88
CA ALA A 146 -1.82 -9.41 -17.22
C ALA A 146 -2.52 -8.58 -18.31
N PRO A 147 -2.53 -7.22 -18.20
CA PRO A 147 -3.32 -6.33 -19.04
C PRO A 147 -2.90 -6.41 -20.50
N GLN A 148 -3.89 -6.40 -21.39
CA GLN A 148 -3.70 -6.35 -22.84
C GLN A 148 -4.19 -4.99 -23.40
N PRO A 149 -3.57 -4.46 -24.44
CA PRO A 149 -4.05 -3.23 -25.07
C PRO A 149 -5.53 -3.31 -25.48
N GLY A 150 -6.29 -2.24 -25.15
CA GLY A 150 -7.71 -2.15 -25.42
C GLY A 150 -8.63 -2.73 -24.33
N GLU A 151 -8.10 -3.45 -23.36
CA GLU A 151 -8.89 -3.93 -22.21
C GLU A 151 -9.31 -2.79 -21.26
N THR A 152 -10.39 -3.00 -20.54
CA THR A 152 -10.87 -2.09 -19.49
C THR A 152 -10.39 -2.56 -18.12
N VAL A 153 -9.63 -1.70 -17.46
CA VAL A 153 -9.15 -1.89 -16.08
C VAL A 153 -9.94 -0.99 -15.14
N VAL A 154 -10.62 -1.57 -14.15
CA VAL A 154 -11.23 -0.83 -13.05
C VAL A 154 -10.34 -0.94 -11.81
N VAL A 155 -10.08 0.21 -11.17
CA VAL A 155 -9.18 0.30 -10.03
C VAL A 155 -9.90 0.85 -8.81
N ALA A 156 -10.04 0.05 -7.76
CA ALA A 156 -10.55 0.51 -6.47
C ALA A 156 -9.48 1.32 -5.71
N ALA A 157 -9.91 2.33 -4.94
CA ALA A 157 -9.04 3.27 -4.23
C ALA A 157 -8.01 3.96 -5.16
N ALA A 158 -8.47 4.42 -6.33
CA ALA A 158 -7.64 4.90 -7.43
C ALA A 158 -6.76 6.12 -7.11
N SER A 159 -7.06 6.87 -6.05
CA SER A 159 -6.25 8.01 -5.58
C SER A 159 -5.20 7.64 -4.54
N GLY A 160 -5.20 6.39 -4.05
CA GLY A 160 -4.21 5.88 -3.11
C GLY A 160 -2.92 5.41 -3.81
N PRO A 161 -1.84 5.16 -3.06
CA PRO A 161 -0.52 4.88 -3.65
C PRO A 161 -0.52 3.64 -4.57
N VAL A 162 -1.22 2.57 -4.19
CA VAL A 162 -1.35 1.37 -5.04
C VAL A 162 -2.23 1.68 -6.24
N GLY A 163 -3.47 2.18 -6.01
CA GLY A 163 -4.43 2.38 -7.09
C GLY A 163 -3.99 3.41 -8.14
N ALA A 164 -3.37 4.50 -7.70
CA ALA A 164 -2.79 5.52 -8.59
C ALA A 164 -1.69 4.93 -9.50
N THR A 165 -0.87 4.05 -8.95
CA THR A 165 0.20 3.38 -9.70
C THR A 165 -0.37 2.34 -10.67
N VAL A 166 -1.33 1.51 -10.22
CA VAL A 166 -2.01 0.53 -11.10
C VAL A 166 -2.57 1.18 -12.34
N GLY A 167 -3.33 2.27 -12.18
CA GLY A 167 -3.97 2.89 -13.33
C GLY A 167 -2.99 3.52 -14.30
N GLN A 168 -1.93 4.17 -13.83
CA GLN A 168 -0.90 4.72 -14.70
C GLN A 168 -0.16 3.61 -15.47
N ILE A 169 0.19 2.51 -14.82
CA ILE A 169 0.79 1.34 -15.51
C ILE A 169 -0.20 0.77 -16.54
N ALA A 170 -1.49 0.65 -16.21
CA ALA A 170 -2.50 0.18 -17.14
C ALA A 170 -2.63 1.12 -18.37
N LYS A 171 -2.52 2.44 -18.19
CA LYS A 171 -2.45 3.40 -19.31
C LYS A 171 -1.22 3.16 -20.20
N ILE A 172 -0.05 2.94 -19.60
CA ILE A 172 1.20 2.60 -20.33
C ILE A 172 1.01 1.31 -21.14
N LYS A 173 0.22 0.36 -20.62
CA LYS A 173 -0.11 -0.91 -21.30
C LYS A 173 -1.22 -0.77 -22.36
N GLY A 174 -1.73 0.45 -22.62
CA GLY A 174 -2.73 0.70 -23.64
C GLY A 174 -4.16 0.35 -23.22
N CYS A 175 -4.45 0.24 -21.93
CA CYS A 175 -5.79 -0.03 -21.44
C CYS A 175 -6.64 1.22 -21.30
N ARG A 176 -7.97 1.04 -21.34
CA ARG A 176 -8.92 1.97 -20.77
C ARG A 176 -8.93 1.82 -19.25
N VAL A 177 -8.83 2.92 -18.51
CA VAL A 177 -8.70 2.89 -17.05
C VAL A 177 -9.80 3.70 -16.39
N VAL A 178 -10.59 3.04 -15.54
CA VAL A 178 -11.67 3.65 -14.76
C VAL A 178 -11.32 3.54 -13.26
N GLY A 179 -11.16 4.68 -12.61
CA GLY A 179 -10.85 4.77 -11.19
C GLY A 179 -12.12 4.83 -10.34
N ILE A 180 -12.01 4.37 -9.09
CA ILE A 180 -13.03 4.55 -8.06
C ILE A 180 -12.36 5.19 -6.86
N ALA A 181 -12.88 6.37 -6.42
CA ALA A 181 -12.30 7.11 -5.30
C ALA A 181 -13.38 7.71 -4.39
N GLY A 182 -12.99 8.27 -3.27
CA GLY A 182 -13.91 8.81 -2.25
C GLY A 182 -14.01 10.33 -2.27
N GLY A 183 -14.71 10.90 -3.25
CA GLY A 183 -15.00 12.33 -3.34
C GLY A 183 -14.59 12.96 -4.66
N PRO A 184 -15.19 14.11 -5.02
CA PRO A 184 -14.99 14.74 -6.33
C PRO A 184 -13.56 15.22 -6.55
N GLU A 185 -12.89 15.80 -5.56
CA GLU A 185 -11.52 16.27 -5.66
C GLU A 185 -10.53 15.13 -5.98
N LYS A 186 -10.71 13.97 -5.31
CA LYS A 186 -9.90 12.78 -5.58
C LYS A 186 -10.15 12.26 -6.99
N CYS A 187 -11.40 12.25 -7.44
CA CYS A 187 -11.74 11.83 -8.80
C CYS A 187 -11.15 12.77 -9.85
N ALA A 188 -11.25 14.09 -9.65
CA ALA A 188 -10.64 15.08 -10.53
C ALA A 188 -9.11 14.88 -10.62
N HIS A 189 -8.43 14.73 -9.48
CA HIS A 189 -7.00 14.45 -9.43
C HIS A 189 -6.61 13.18 -10.25
N VAL A 190 -7.38 12.10 -10.11
CA VAL A 190 -7.13 10.83 -10.81
C VAL A 190 -7.25 11.01 -12.33
N VAL A 191 -8.24 11.75 -12.81
CA VAL A 191 -8.42 11.99 -14.25
C VAL A 191 -7.42 13.01 -14.79
N GLU A 192 -7.34 14.19 -14.17
CA GLU A 192 -6.60 15.33 -14.71
C GLU A 192 -5.08 15.19 -14.55
N ASN A 193 -4.64 14.60 -13.42
CA ASN A 193 -3.22 14.48 -13.11
C ASN A 193 -2.63 13.12 -13.44
N LEU A 194 -3.40 12.01 -13.22
CA LEU A 194 -2.89 10.65 -13.41
C LEU A 194 -3.31 10.02 -14.75
N GLY A 195 -4.15 10.73 -15.55
CA GLY A 195 -4.49 10.33 -16.90
C GLY A 195 -5.46 9.15 -17.03
N PHE A 196 -6.26 8.86 -15.99
CA PHE A 196 -7.33 7.88 -16.09
C PHE A 196 -8.44 8.40 -17.04
N ASP A 197 -9.12 7.49 -17.73
CA ASP A 197 -10.20 7.86 -18.66
C ASP A 197 -11.47 8.31 -17.95
N ALA A 198 -11.71 7.82 -16.73
CA ALA A 198 -12.79 8.26 -15.83
C ALA A 198 -12.45 7.94 -14.37
N CYS A 199 -13.10 8.64 -13.45
CA CYS A 199 -13.07 8.27 -12.04
C CYS A 199 -14.43 8.54 -11.38
N LEU A 200 -14.95 7.55 -10.65
CA LEU A 200 -16.28 7.58 -10.04
C LEU A 200 -16.17 7.75 -8.53
N ASN A 201 -17.00 8.64 -8.00
CA ASN A 201 -17.14 8.81 -6.55
C ASN A 201 -18.05 7.71 -5.97
N HIS A 202 -17.46 6.75 -5.24
CA HIS A 202 -18.22 5.65 -4.64
C HIS A 202 -19.22 6.08 -3.55
N LYS A 203 -19.22 7.37 -3.15
CA LYS A 203 -20.17 7.94 -2.19
C LYS A 203 -21.42 8.50 -2.88
N SER A 204 -21.42 8.62 -4.22
CA SER A 204 -22.60 9.05 -5.00
C SER A 204 -23.72 8.02 -4.90
N GLU A 205 -24.95 8.51 -4.89
CA GLU A 205 -26.16 7.66 -4.99
C GLU A 205 -26.26 6.98 -6.34
N THR A 206 -25.75 7.60 -7.39
CA THR A 206 -25.73 7.08 -8.76
C THR A 206 -24.53 6.20 -9.09
N PHE A 207 -23.65 5.95 -8.12
CA PHE A 207 -22.34 5.31 -8.34
C PHE A 207 -22.39 4.06 -9.23
N ALA A 208 -23.32 3.11 -8.98
CA ALA A 208 -23.39 1.87 -9.75
C ALA A 208 -23.81 2.12 -11.21
N ALA A 209 -24.74 3.06 -11.45
CA ALA A 209 -25.18 3.45 -12.78
C ALA A 209 -24.05 4.17 -13.55
N ASP A 210 -23.37 5.08 -12.88
CA ASP A 210 -22.25 5.85 -13.44
C ASP A 210 -21.07 4.93 -13.79
N LEU A 211 -20.78 3.94 -12.93
CA LEU A 211 -19.72 2.96 -13.18
C LEU A 211 -20.06 2.09 -14.40
N LYS A 212 -21.33 1.65 -14.53
CA LYS A 212 -21.78 0.92 -15.70
C LYS A 212 -21.64 1.76 -16.98
N ALA A 213 -22.00 3.03 -16.93
CA ALA A 213 -21.86 3.94 -18.07
C ALA A 213 -20.40 4.19 -18.43
N ALA A 214 -19.49 4.25 -17.46
CA ALA A 214 -18.07 4.41 -17.67
C ALA A 214 -17.37 3.17 -18.26
N CYS A 215 -18.00 1.97 -18.13
CA CYS A 215 -17.48 0.70 -18.61
C CYS A 215 -18.43 0.09 -19.68
N PRO A 216 -18.65 0.75 -20.85
CA PRO A 216 -19.64 0.29 -21.83
C PRO A 216 -19.31 -1.06 -22.46
N GLN A 217 -18.05 -1.49 -22.42
CA GLN A 217 -17.59 -2.79 -22.91
C GLN A 217 -17.37 -3.83 -21.81
N GLY A 218 -17.81 -3.53 -20.58
CA GLY A 218 -17.55 -4.35 -19.41
C GLY A 218 -16.16 -4.12 -18.82
N VAL A 219 -15.73 -5.02 -17.93
CA VAL A 219 -14.50 -4.94 -17.15
C VAL A 219 -13.69 -6.20 -17.33
N ASP A 220 -12.48 -6.07 -17.84
CA ASP A 220 -11.55 -7.18 -18.08
C ASP A 220 -10.62 -7.43 -16.89
N ILE A 221 -10.25 -6.35 -16.19
CA ILE A 221 -9.44 -6.42 -14.98
C ILE A 221 -10.07 -5.54 -13.90
N TYR A 222 -10.31 -6.13 -12.73
CA TYR A 222 -10.69 -5.37 -11.54
C TYR A 222 -9.60 -5.50 -10.48
N PHE A 223 -8.86 -4.41 -10.24
CA PHE A 223 -7.84 -4.38 -9.20
C PHE A 223 -8.49 -4.02 -7.86
N GLU A 224 -8.65 -5.02 -6.99
CA GLU A 224 -9.41 -4.93 -5.75
C GLU A 224 -8.53 -4.47 -4.58
N ASN A 225 -8.91 -3.33 -3.98
CA ASN A 225 -8.28 -2.76 -2.80
C ASN A 225 -9.28 -2.50 -1.65
N VAL A 226 -10.59 -2.60 -1.90
CA VAL A 226 -11.63 -2.02 -1.02
C VAL A 226 -12.62 -3.04 -0.48
N GLY A 227 -13.17 -3.89 -1.32
CA GLY A 227 -14.28 -4.78 -0.95
C GLY A 227 -15.64 -4.07 -0.85
N GLY A 228 -16.61 -4.69 -0.19
CA GLY A 228 -17.92 -4.14 0.13
C GLY A 228 -18.68 -3.63 -1.09
N LYS A 229 -19.38 -2.50 -0.95
CA LYS A 229 -20.22 -1.94 -2.01
C LYS A 229 -19.49 -1.64 -3.32
N VAL A 230 -18.19 -1.40 -3.26
CA VAL A 230 -17.37 -1.15 -4.46
C VAL A 230 -17.25 -2.44 -5.26
N LEU A 231 -16.85 -3.54 -4.61
CA LEU A 231 -16.82 -4.86 -5.21
C LEU A 231 -18.19 -5.23 -5.80
N TYR A 232 -19.27 -5.04 -5.04
CA TYR A 232 -20.63 -5.43 -5.48
C TYR A 232 -21.10 -4.65 -6.71
N ALA A 233 -20.67 -3.40 -6.87
CA ALA A 233 -20.99 -2.60 -8.05
C ALA A 233 -20.18 -3.04 -9.29
N VAL A 234 -18.96 -3.57 -9.11
CA VAL A 234 -18.10 -4.03 -10.21
C VAL A 234 -18.50 -5.42 -10.69
N LEU A 235 -18.89 -6.34 -9.79
CA LEU A 235 -19.18 -7.74 -10.12
C LEU A 235 -20.07 -7.94 -11.35
N PRO A 236 -21.23 -7.24 -11.52
CA PRO A 236 -22.10 -7.44 -12.67
C PRO A 236 -21.52 -6.94 -14.01
N LEU A 237 -20.40 -6.18 -13.97
CA LEU A 237 -19.74 -5.62 -15.14
C LEU A 237 -18.57 -6.47 -15.64
N LEU A 238 -18.16 -7.51 -14.89
CA LEU A 238 -17.02 -8.36 -15.25
C LEU A 238 -17.28 -9.14 -16.54
N ASN A 239 -16.35 -9.05 -17.46
CA ASN A 239 -16.33 -9.80 -18.70
C ASN A 239 -16.00 -11.29 -18.45
N ALA A 240 -16.32 -12.14 -19.42
CA ALA A 240 -15.86 -13.53 -19.39
C ALA A 240 -14.32 -13.58 -19.39
N PHE A 241 -13.76 -14.41 -18.48
CA PHE A 241 -12.32 -14.53 -18.24
C PHE A 241 -11.65 -13.28 -17.62
N ALA A 242 -12.44 -12.40 -17.00
CA ALA A 242 -11.88 -11.27 -16.24
C ALA A 242 -10.91 -11.75 -15.16
N ARG A 243 -9.97 -10.88 -14.80
CA ARG A 243 -8.96 -11.13 -13.76
C ARG A 243 -9.15 -10.15 -12.62
N MET A 244 -9.11 -10.68 -11.39
CA MET A 244 -9.28 -9.89 -10.17
C MET A 244 -8.09 -10.12 -9.25
N PRO A 245 -7.01 -9.32 -9.37
CA PRO A 245 -5.98 -9.24 -8.34
C PRO A 245 -6.60 -8.69 -7.05
N VAL A 246 -6.56 -9.45 -5.97
CA VAL A 246 -7.06 -9.03 -4.65
C VAL A 246 -5.89 -8.60 -3.80
N CYS A 247 -5.63 -7.30 -3.80
CA CYS A 247 -4.55 -6.66 -3.05
C CYS A 247 -4.97 -6.35 -1.61
N GLY A 248 -6.23 -5.97 -1.40
CA GLY A 248 -6.74 -5.60 -0.09
C GLY A 248 -8.25 -5.42 -0.08
N VAL A 249 -8.79 -5.39 1.12
CA VAL A 249 -10.23 -5.22 1.37
C VAL A 249 -10.44 -4.22 2.50
N VAL A 250 -9.91 -3.01 2.30
CA VAL A 250 -9.77 -1.99 3.36
C VAL A 250 -11.08 -1.61 4.04
N SER A 251 -12.22 -1.73 3.34
CA SER A 251 -13.55 -1.46 3.94
C SER A 251 -13.92 -2.45 5.04
N TRP A 252 -13.25 -3.59 5.11
CA TRP A 252 -13.53 -4.65 6.09
C TRP A 252 -12.51 -4.73 7.23
N TYR A 253 -11.42 -3.95 7.19
CA TYR A 253 -10.35 -4.05 8.19
C TYR A 253 -10.79 -3.69 9.61
N ASN A 254 -11.82 -2.87 9.75
CA ASN A 254 -12.38 -2.48 11.04
C ASN A 254 -13.62 -3.27 11.46
N LEU A 255 -13.98 -4.32 10.75
CA LEU A 255 -15.10 -5.17 11.15
C LEU A 255 -14.68 -6.06 12.33
N SER A 256 -15.56 -6.12 13.34
CA SER A 256 -15.43 -7.03 14.50
C SER A 256 -16.10 -8.38 14.26
N GLY A 257 -16.76 -8.57 13.13
CA GLY A 257 -17.47 -9.79 12.72
C GLY A 257 -17.87 -9.72 11.27
N LEU A 258 -18.70 -10.65 10.82
CA LEU A 258 -19.29 -10.57 9.48
C LEU A 258 -20.20 -9.33 9.40
N PRO A 259 -20.21 -8.60 8.26
CA PRO A 259 -21.09 -7.45 8.10
C PRO A 259 -22.55 -7.88 8.14
N ASP A 260 -23.38 -7.08 8.81
CA ASP A 260 -24.82 -7.24 8.76
C ASP A 260 -25.36 -6.94 7.34
N GLY A 261 -26.45 -7.60 6.97
CA GLY A 261 -27.12 -7.35 5.69
C GLY A 261 -27.24 -8.58 4.79
N PRO A 262 -27.56 -8.38 3.50
CA PRO A 262 -27.70 -9.48 2.54
C PRO A 262 -26.39 -10.28 2.38
N ASP A 263 -26.52 -11.60 2.27
CA ASP A 263 -25.40 -12.45 1.89
C ASP A 263 -25.08 -12.29 0.40
N PHE A 264 -23.95 -11.69 0.09
CA PHE A 264 -23.45 -11.54 -1.28
C PHE A 264 -22.61 -12.73 -1.77
N GLY A 265 -22.37 -13.73 -0.94
CA GLY A 265 -21.62 -14.95 -1.32
C GLY A 265 -22.16 -15.61 -2.59
N PRO A 266 -23.49 -15.86 -2.73
CA PRO A 266 -24.06 -16.42 -3.96
C PRO A 266 -23.83 -15.57 -5.20
N ALA A 267 -23.91 -14.24 -5.09
CA ALA A 267 -23.67 -13.33 -6.22
C ALA A 267 -22.18 -13.36 -6.65
N ILE A 268 -21.27 -13.35 -5.69
CA ILE A 268 -19.81 -13.43 -5.94
C ILE A 268 -19.47 -14.76 -6.62
N MET A 269 -19.83 -15.89 -5.99
CA MET A 269 -19.51 -17.21 -6.50
C MET A 269 -20.21 -17.50 -7.83
N GLY A 270 -21.45 -17.06 -7.98
CA GLY A 270 -22.21 -17.19 -9.23
C GLY A 270 -21.58 -16.39 -10.38
N THR A 271 -21.05 -15.20 -10.11
CA THR A 271 -20.33 -14.41 -11.12
C THR A 271 -18.99 -15.04 -11.49
N ILE A 272 -18.21 -15.49 -10.50
CA ILE A 272 -16.94 -16.19 -10.74
C ILE A 272 -17.16 -17.40 -11.65
N LEU A 273 -18.17 -18.21 -11.36
CA LEU A 273 -18.49 -19.40 -12.14
C LEU A 273 -18.94 -19.05 -13.57
N ARG A 274 -19.96 -18.19 -13.72
CA ARG A 274 -20.55 -17.90 -15.04
C ARG A 274 -19.58 -17.17 -15.97
N MET A 275 -18.83 -16.20 -15.41
CA MET A 275 -17.88 -15.39 -16.18
C MET A 275 -16.48 -16.00 -16.21
N LYS A 276 -16.25 -17.13 -15.53
CA LYS A 276 -14.95 -17.82 -15.48
C LYS A 276 -13.84 -16.86 -14.98
N VAL A 277 -14.16 -16.06 -13.96
CA VAL A 277 -13.27 -15.04 -13.41
C VAL A 277 -12.10 -15.70 -12.69
N LYS A 278 -10.88 -15.28 -12.99
CA LYS A 278 -9.70 -15.61 -12.17
C LYS A 278 -9.59 -14.62 -11.01
N VAL A 279 -9.83 -15.11 -9.80
CA VAL A 279 -9.64 -14.31 -8.56
C VAL A 279 -8.37 -14.81 -7.85
N GLN A 280 -7.46 -13.91 -7.56
CA GLN A 280 -6.21 -14.28 -6.90
C GLN A 280 -5.80 -13.25 -5.87
N GLY A 281 -5.75 -13.67 -4.58
CA GLY A 281 -5.12 -12.91 -3.51
C GLY A 281 -3.60 -13.01 -3.59
N PHE A 282 -2.90 -11.99 -3.13
CA PHE A 282 -1.45 -11.98 -3.08
C PHE A 282 -0.90 -11.10 -1.95
N ILE A 283 0.29 -11.46 -1.47
CA ILE A 283 1.10 -10.66 -0.56
C ILE A 283 2.44 -10.40 -1.27
N ILE A 284 2.83 -9.13 -1.38
CA ILE A 284 3.85 -8.70 -2.33
C ILE A 284 5.21 -9.40 -2.17
N TYR A 285 5.67 -9.64 -0.96
CA TYR A 285 6.98 -10.28 -0.74
C TYR A 285 6.93 -11.81 -0.68
N ASP A 286 5.73 -12.41 -0.61
CA ASP A 286 5.56 -13.87 -0.54
C ASP A 286 5.16 -14.48 -1.88
N SER A 287 4.45 -13.72 -2.72
CA SER A 287 3.76 -14.26 -3.91
C SER A 287 4.59 -14.17 -5.18
N PHE A 288 5.69 -13.41 -5.20
CA PHE A 288 6.45 -13.11 -6.41
C PHE A 288 7.95 -13.31 -6.21
N PRO A 289 8.68 -13.69 -7.28
CA PRO A 289 10.13 -13.92 -7.17
C PRO A 289 10.88 -12.60 -6.92
N PRO A 290 11.99 -12.63 -6.16
CA PRO A 290 12.80 -11.43 -5.89
C PRO A 290 13.35 -10.74 -7.15
N SER A 291 13.48 -11.45 -8.27
CA SER A 291 13.91 -10.89 -9.55
C SER A 291 12.93 -9.85 -10.10
N LEU A 292 11.62 -10.02 -9.85
CA LEU A 292 10.57 -9.09 -10.29
C LEU A 292 10.77 -7.69 -9.69
N PHE A 293 11.33 -7.60 -8.48
CA PHE A 293 11.63 -6.31 -7.85
C PHE A 293 12.68 -5.50 -8.64
N LYS A 294 13.67 -6.17 -9.27
CA LYS A 294 14.66 -5.50 -10.12
C LYS A 294 14.02 -4.92 -11.38
N ASP A 295 13.11 -5.67 -12.00
CA ASP A 295 12.35 -5.22 -13.16
C ASP A 295 11.45 -4.03 -12.78
N PHE A 296 10.75 -4.11 -11.65
CA PHE A 296 9.97 -3.00 -11.11
C PHE A 296 10.80 -1.73 -10.94
N ILE A 297 11.98 -1.80 -10.30
CA ILE A 297 12.82 -0.61 -10.08
C ILE A 297 13.30 -0.01 -11.40
N ARG A 298 13.72 -0.86 -12.36
CA ARG A 298 14.14 -0.43 -13.69
C ARG A 298 13.01 0.33 -14.39
N ASP A 299 11.84 -0.28 -14.50
CA ASP A 299 10.71 0.23 -15.26
C ASP A 299 10.13 1.48 -14.58
N MET A 300 9.91 1.44 -13.27
CA MET A 300 9.38 2.57 -12.53
C MET A 300 10.31 3.79 -12.58
N THR A 301 11.61 3.58 -12.44
CA THR A 301 12.59 4.67 -12.58
C THR A 301 12.57 5.26 -14.00
N GLY A 302 12.40 4.42 -15.01
CA GLY A 302 12.23 4.85 -16.40
C GLY A 302 10.99 5.73 -16.59
N TRP A 303 9.84 5.25 -16.14
CA TRP A 303 8.55 5.96 -16.26
C TRP A 303 8.48 7.26 -15.46
N LEU A 304 9.12 7.31 -14.30
CA LEU A 304 9.25 8.55 -13.53
C LEU A 304 10.11 9.59 -14.26
N LYS A 305 11.22 9.17 -14.88
CA LYS A 305 12.11 10.04 -15.65
C LYS A 305 11.47 10.56 -16.92
N SER A 306 10.65 9.73 -17.60
CA SER A 306 9.92 10.12 -18.81
C SER A 306 8.66 10.95 -18.51
N GLY A 307 8.21 10.97 -17.24
CA GLY A 307 6.96 11.63 -16.84
C GLY A 307 5.69 10.83 -17.18
N GLU A 308 5.83 9.57 -17.59
CA GLU A 308 4.70 8.66 -17.82
C GLU A 308 4.02 8.26 -16.52
N VAL A 309 4.77 8.18 -15.43
CA VAL A 309 4.24 8.01 -14.07
C VAL A 309 4.49 9.27 -13.27
N LYS A 310 3.41 9.79 -12.68
CA LYS A 310 3.41 10.95 -11.77
C LYS A 310 3.18 10.47 -10.35
N TYR A 311 3.83 11.12 -9.41
CA TYR A 311 3.74 10.77 -8.00
C TYR A 311 3.41 11.99 -7.15
N LYS A 312 2.54 11.79 -6.17
CA LYS A 312 2.19 12.77 -5.16
C LYS A 312 2.21 12.09 -3.80
N GLU A 313 2.86 12.71 -2.85
CA GLU A 313 2.84 12.28 -1.44
C GLU A 313 2.37 13.42 -0.55
N GLN A 314 1.89 13.08 0.63
CA GLN A 314 1.55 14.02 1.69
C GLN A 314 2.51 13.75 2.84
N LEU A 315 3.33 14.72 3.18
CA LEU A 315 4.20 14.69 4.34
C LEU A 315 3.51 15.42 5.49
N ILE A 316 3.56 14.81 6.66
CA ILE A 316 3.05 15.36 7.93
C ILE A 316 4.21 15.33 8.92
N ASP A 317 4.51 16.45 9.53
CA ASP A 317 5.61 16.57 10.49
C ASP A 317 5.19 15.97 11.84
N GLY A 318 6.10 15.19 12.42
CA GLY A 318 5.96 14.58 13.73
C GLY A 318 5.77 13.06 13.71
N LEU A 319 5.66 12.49 14.92
CA LEU A 319 5.38 11.09 15.18
C LEU A 319 4.08 10.99 15.98
#